data_6923395a0d9c47a73ba70962d309062e
#
_entry.id   6923395a0d9c47a73ba70962d309062e
#
_cell.length_a   1.000
_cell.length_b   1.000
_cell.length_c   1.000
_cell.angle_alpha   90.00
_cell.angle_beta   90.00
_cell.angle_gamma   90.00
#
_symmetry.space_group_name_H-M   'P 1'
#
loop_
_entity.id
_entity.type
_entity.pdbx_description
1 polymer ?
#
loop_
_entity_poly.entity_id
_entity_poly.type
_entity_poly.pdbx_seq_one_letter_code
_entity_poly.pdbx_strand_id
1 'polypeptide(L)'
;STLGLIVAMLVGMIMVNFGIRRGWGTYVKEPKKQPDYFYGGVLPEEKRVASGHTVTTGISINHLALQVAWLLTALFIGRKLFGFLGAYIPFFNELPSVLHGIFGGAILWQFLKATKLERYVDLKTIKLASGFCLEITVFTAMATLDMEFVSTYIVPVLIYTVILAVLTVPIIFYLAYRFCREEWFEKACMAFGAATGNTSTGLALVRAVDPDSLSSAGDTHGVYSAIMSWKDVFVGLTPIWLTSGIGLTCGVGFALSLIHISE
;
A
#
# COMPACT_ATOMS: atom_id res chain seq x y z
N SER A 1 4.71 -11.20 2.12
CA SER A 1 3.54 -10.29 1.97
C SER A 1 2.23 -10.94 2.41
N THR A 2 1.95 -12.20 2.03
CA THR A 2 0.70 -12.89 2.39
C THR A 2 0.51 -13.07 3.90
N LEU A 3 1.56 -13.52 4.60
CA LEU A 3 1.52 -13.60 6.07
C LEU A 3 1.29 -12.23 6.70
N GLY A 4 1.88 -11.16 6.13
CA GLY A 4 1.62 -9.80 6.57
C GLY A 4 0.16 -9.41 6.45
N LEU A 5 -0.52 -9.73 5.33
CA LEU A 5 -1.95 -9.50 5.15
C LEU A 5 -2.80 -10.27 6.17
N ILE A 6 -2.50 -11.54 6.40
CA ILE A 6 -3.20 -12.37 7.40
C ILE A 6 -3.04 -11.76 8.79
N VAL A 7 -1.82 -11.39 9.18
CA VAL A 7 -1.54 -10.73 10.46
C VAL A 7 -2.24 -9.39 10.57
N ALA A 8 -2.20 -8.57 9.52
CA ALA A 8 -2.88 -7.28 9.48
C ALA A 8 -4.38 -7.42 9.75
N MET A 9 -5.03 -8.40 9.12
CA MET A 9 -6.46 -8.63 9.31
C MET A 9 -6.79 -9.28 10.65
N LEU A 10 -6.09 -10.35 11.03
CA LEU A 10 -6.38 -11.05 12.29
C LEU A 10 -6.04 -10.20 13.52
N VAL A 11 -4.80 -9.73 13.60
CA VAL A 11 -4.35 -8.91 14.74
C VAL A 11 -5.03 -7.54 14.72
N GLY A 12 -5.19 -6.93 13.53
CA GLY A 12 -5.88 -5.67 13.36
C GLY A 12 -7.34 -5.74 13.84
N MET A 13 -8.09 -6.77 13.47
CA MET A 13 -9.48 -6.95 13.92
C MET A 13 -9.58 -7.23 15.43
N ILE A 14 -8.62 -7.95 16.02
CA ILE A 14 -8.54 -8.12 17.47
C ILE A 14 -8.33 -6.76 18.15
N MET A 15 -7.40 -5.95 17.62
CA MET A 15 -7.11 -4.60 18.14
C MET A 15 -8.29 -3.66 17.97
N VAL A 16 -8.97 -3.69 16.82
CA VAL A 16 -10.22 -2.93 16.57
C VAL A 16 -11.27 -3.28 17.61
N ASN A 17 -11.56 -4.57 17.80
CA ASN A 17 -12.55 -5.01 18.79
C ASN A 17 -12.17 -4.60 20.22
N PHE A 18 -10.89 -4.72 20.57
CA PHE A 18 -10.38 -4.32 21.88
C PHE A 18 -10.53 -2.82 22.10
N GLY A 19 -10.13 -2.00 21.11
CA GLY A 19 -10.22 -0.55 21.17
C GLY A 19 -11.66 -0.03 21.26
N ILE A 20 -12.57 -0.60 20.46
CA ILE A 20 -14.00 -0.26 20.52
C ILE A 20 -14.58 -0.59 21.91
N ARG A 21 -14.27 -1.76 22.47
CA ARG A 21 -14.70 -2.13 23.82
C ARG A 21 -14.15 -1.21 24.91
N ARG A 22 -12.99 -0.61 24.69
CA ARG A 22 -12.36 0.39 25.58
C ARG A 22 -12.88 1.81 25.36
N GLY A 23 -13.72 2.03 24.32
CA GLY A 23 -14.23 3.34 23.97
C GLY A 23 -13.19 4.25 23.30
N TRP A 24 -12.16 3.69 22.65
CA TRP A 24 -11.12 4.45 21.96
C TRP A 24 -11.59 4.95 20.58
N GLY A 25 -12.60 4.30 19.98
CA GLY A 25 -13.17 4.74 18.71
C GLY A 25 -14.00 6.02 18.86
N THR A 26 -13.80 6.94 17.92
CA THR A 26 -14.55 8.20 17.89
C THR A 26 -15.95 8.01 17.34
N TYR A 27 -16.08 7.21 16.28
CA TYR A 27 -17.31 7.05 15.50
C TYR A 27 -18.11 5.79 15.86
N VAL A 28 -17.45 4.71 16.22
CA VAL A 28 -18.10 3.45 16.64
C VAL A 28 -17.81 3.17 18.12
N LYS A 29 -18.83 3.32 18.95
CA LYS A 29 -18.74 3.09 20.40
C LYS A 29 -19.21 1.70 20.84
N GLU A 30 -20.00 1.02 19.99
CA GLU A 30 -20.53 -0.33 20.26
C GLU A 30 -20.44 -1.23 19.02
N PRO A 31 -19.84 -2.43 19.11
CA PRO A 31 -19.67 -3.35 17.98
C PRO A 31 -20.99 -3.84 17.36
N LYS A 32 -22.09 -3.78 18.11
CA LYS A 32 -23.41 -4.32 17.74
C LYS A 32 -24.27 -3.41 16.84
N LYS A 33 -23.81 -2.19 16.53
CA LYS A 33 -24.58 -1.23 15.70
C LYS A 33 -24.08 -1.08 14.26
N GLN A 34 -23.31 -2.03 13.79
CA GLN A 34 -22.90 -2.03 12.37
C GLN A 34 -24.11 -2.34 11.50
N PRO A 35 -24.31 -1.63 10.37
CA PRO A 35 -25.38 -1.93 9.43
C PRO A 35 -25.27 -3.35 8.87
N ASP A 36 -26.40 -3.99 8.57
CA ASP A 36 -26.45 -5.38 8.09
C ASP A 36 -25.62 -5.61 6.82
N TYR A 37 -25.51 -4.61 5.95
CA TYR A 37 -24.69 -4.71 4.74
C TYR A 37 -23.19 -4.86 5.01
N PHE A 38 -22.73 -4.44 6.20
CA PHE A 38 -21.33 -4.60 6.61
C PHE A 38 -20.97 -6.10 6.80
N TYR A 39 -21.89 -6.86 7.36
CA TYR A 39 -21.73 -8.31 7.54
C TYR A 39 -21.98 -9.11 6.27
N GLY A 40 -22.86 -8.60 5.40
CA GLY A 40 -23.18 -9.21 4.11
C GLY A 40 -22.14 -8.93 3.02
N GLY A 41 -21.24 -7.95 3.21
CA GLY A 41 -20.21 -7.59 2.26
C GLY A 41 -20.72 -6.95 0.95
N VAL A 42 -22.03 -6.72 0.82
CA VAL A 42 -22.64 -6.13 -0.39
C VAL A 42 -23.16 -4.72 -0.06
N LEU A 43 -22.61 -3.71 -0.73
CA LEU A 43 -23.06 -2.33 -0.56
C LEU A 43 -24.44 -2.12 -1.18
N PRO A 44 -25.38 -1.46 -0.46
CA PRO A 44 -26.64 -0.99 -1.01
C PRO A 44 -26.41 -0.10 -2.23
N GLU A 45 -27.37 -0.06 -3.17
CA GLU A 45 -27.22 0.71 -4.41
C GLU A 45 -26.93 2.18 -4.19
N GLU A 46 -27.56 2.77 -3.18
CA GLU A 46 -27.39 4.18 -2.80
C GLU A 46 -25.98 4.53 -2.32
N LYS A 47 -25.25 3.55 -1.79
CA LYS A 47 -23.87 3.72 -1.26
C LYS A 47 -22.79 3.25 -2.24
N ARG A 48 -23.14 2.82 -3.44
CA ARG A 48 -22.18 2.41 -4.48
C ARG A 48 -21.50 3.64 -5.08
N VAL A 49 -20.21 3.76 -4.87
CA VAL A 49 -19.38 4.84 -5.42
C VAL A 49 -18.82 4.41 -6.76
N ALA A 50 -18.82 5.32 -7.74
CA ALA A 50 -18.23 5.06 -9.05
C ALA A 50 -16.71 4.81 -8.90
N SER A 51 -16.24 3.71 -9.51
CA SER A 51 -14.81 3.29 -9.47
C SER A 51 -13.90 4.19 -10.31
N GLY A 52 -14.47 4.95 -11.25
CA GLY A 52 -13.75 5.87 -12.13
C GLY A 52 -14.71 6.71 -12.95
N HIS A 53 -14.19 7.71 -13.65
CA HIS A 53 -14.95 8.59 -14.53
C HIS A 53 -14.46 8.47 -15.97
N THR A 54 -15.40 8.38 -16.91
CA THR A 54 -15.05 8.38 -18.35
C THR A 54 -14.56 9.75 -18.75
N VAL A 55 -13.27 9.88 -19.10
CA VAL A 55 -12.63 11.14 -19.55
C VAL A 55 -12.59 11.26 -21.08
N THR A 56 -12.99 10.21 -21.81
CA THR A 56 -13.04 10.18 -23.28
C THR A 56 -14.45 9.98 -23.77
N THR A 57 -14.80 10.61 -24.88
CA THR A 57 -16.04 10.31 -25.60
C THR A 57 -15.94 8.92 -26.21
N GLY A 58 -16.99 8.10 -26.09
CA GLY A 58 -16.99 6.67 -26.49
C GLY A 58 -16.77 6.38 -27.98
N ILE A 59 -16.44 7.39 -28.79
CA ILE A 59 -16.25 7.29 -30.24
C ILE A 59 -14.83 6.85 -30.60
N SER A 60 -13.80 7.10 -29.75
CA SER A 60 -12.41 6.94 -30.16
C SER A 60 -11.68 5.78 -29.49
N ILE A 61 -11.74 5.65 -28.16
CA ILE A 61 -10.99 4.63 -27.43
C ILE A 61 -11.75 4.22 -26.17
N ASN A 62 -11.66 2.94 -25.82
CA ASN A 62 -12.19 2.46 -24.55
C ASN A 62 -11.39 3.12 -23.41
N HIS A 63 -12.13 3.74 -22.48
CA HIS A 63 -11.54 4.46 -21.35
C HIS A 63 -10.54 3.62 -20.55
N LEU A 64 -10.92 2.37 -20.19
CA LEU A 64 -10.03 1.48 -19.44
C LEU A 64 -8.77 1.15 -20.23
N ALA A 65 -8.90 0.88 -21.54
CA ALA A 65 -7.75 0.59 -22.39
C ALA A 65 -6.78 1.77 -22.45
N LEU A 66 -7.27 3.00 -22.51
CA LEU A 66 -6.43 4.20 -22.46
C LEU A 66 -5.66 4.30 -21.14
N GLN A 67 -6.34 4.09 -20.00
CA GLN A 67 -5.66 4.18 -18.69
C GLN A 67 -4.61 3.08 -18.50
N VAL A 68 -4.89 1.86 -18.97
CA VAL A 68 -3.91 0.76 -18.97
C VAL A 68 -2.75 1.07 -19.92
N ALA A 69 -3.01 1.67 -21.08
CA ALA A 69 -1.97 2.09 -22.00
C ALA A 69 -0.99 3.11 -21.37
N TRP A 70 -1.48 4.04 -20.56
CA TRP A 70 -0.62 4.97 -19.82
C TRP A 70 0.30 4.22 -18.83
N LEU A 71 -0.21 3.22 -18.10
CA LEU A 71 0.61 2.40 -17.19
C LEU A 71 1.68 1.60 -17.95
N LEU A 72 1.31 0.99 -19.08
CA LEU A 72 2.27 0.24 -19.92
C LEU A 72 3.32 1.17 -20.53
N THR A 73 2.93 2.36 -20.96
CA THR A 73 3.86 3.38 -21.49
C THR A 73 4.84 3.83 -20.42
N ALA A 74 4.40 4.05 -19.18
CA ALA A 74 5.28 4.37 -18.07
C ALA A 74 6.31 3.27 -17.83
N LEU A 75 5.88 2.01 -17.80
CA LEU A 75 6.78 0.87 -17.63
C LEU A 75 7.77 0.75 -18.80
N PHE A 76 7.31 0.97 -20.03
CA PHE A 76 8.16 0.94 -21.22
C PHE A 76 9.24 2.01 -21.17
N ILE A 77 8.88 3.27 -20.83
CA ILE A 77 9.82 4.38 -20.67
C ILE A 77 10.88 4.02 -19.64
N GLY A 78 10.47 3.54 -18.47
CA GLY A 78 11.40 3.16 -17.42
C GLY A 78 12.35 2.03 -17.84
N ARG A 79 11.84 0.97 -18.49
CA ARG A 79 12.70 -0.11 -19.00
C ARG A 79 13.70 0.37 -20.03
N LYS A 80 13.29 1.24 -20.95
CA LYS A 80 14.20 1.81 -21.95
C LYS A 80 15.25 2.71 -21.32
N LEU A 81 14.84 3.55 -20.34
CA LEU A 81 15.76 4.41 -19.61
C LEU A 81 16.84 3.59 -18.89
N PHE A 82 16.43 2.61 -18.09
CA PHE A 82 17.39 1.79 -17.33
C PHE A 82 18.19 0.85 -18.22
N GLY A 83 17.65 0.35 -19.33
CA GLY A 83 18.41 -0.38 -20.32
C GLY A 83 19.48 0.47 -20.99
N PHE A 84 19.18 1.73 -21.29
CA PHE A 84 20.17 2.67 -21.81
C PHE A 84 21.25 3.00 -20.77
N LEU A 85 20.87 3.30 -19.53
CA LEU A 85 21.82 3.57 -18.45
C LEU A 85 22.67 2.34 -18.10
N GLY A 86 22.09 1.15 -18.15
CA GLY A 86 22.75 -0.12 -17.90
C GLY A 86 23.82 -0.47 -18.93
N ALA A 87 23.74 0.08 -20.15
CA ALA A 87 24.79 -0.06 -21.15
C ALA A 87 26.09 0.67 -20.75
N TYR A 88 26.00 1.72 -19.94
CA TYR A 88 27.15 2.50 -19.46
C TYR A 88 27.56 2.11 -18.05
N ILE A 89 26.61 1.76 -17.19
CA ILE A 89 26.84 1.41 -15.78
C ILE A 89 26.09 0.11 -15.47
N PRO A 90 26.80 -1.03 -15.31
CA PRO A 90 26.20 -2.34 -15.10
C PRO A 90 25.21 -2.41 -13.92
N PHE A 91 25.41 -1.59 -12.88
CA PHE A 91 24.55 -1.48 -11.72
C PHE A 91 23.05 -1.28 -12.07
N PHE A 92 22.75 -0.52 -13.13
CA PHE A 92 21.37 -0.26 -13.53
C PHE A 92 20.63 -1.48 -14.10
N ASN A 93 21.37 -2.49 -14.57
CA ASN A 93 20.76 -3.75 -15.04
C ASN A 93 20.28 -4.65 -13.91
N GLU A 94 20.83 -4.49 -12.70
CA GLU A 94 20.50 -5.28 -11.52
C GLU A 94 19.30 -4.70 -10.75
N LEU A 95 18.84 -3.49 -11.15
CA LEU A 95 17.75 -2.82 -10.45
C LEU A 95 16.42 -3.57 -10.59
N PRO A 96 15.65 -3.70 -9.50
CA PRO A 96 14.33 -4.31 -9.52
C PRO A 96 13.38 -3.63 -10.50
N SER A 97 12.54 -4.43 -11.20
CA SER A 97 11.58 -3.93 -12.18
C SER A 97 10.59 -2.90 -11.62
N VAL A 98 10.36 -2.89 -10.30
CA VAL A 98 9.53 -1.89 -9.62
C VAL A 98 10.07 -0.47 -9.83
N LEU A 99 11.39 -0.29 -9.80
CA LEU A 99 12.02 1.02 -10.04
C LEU A 99 11.79 1.52 -11.46
N HIS A 100 11.76 0.63 -12.44
CA HIS A 100 11.44 1.00 -13.83
C HIS A 100 10.05 1.67 -13.91
N GLY A 101 9.05 1.11 -13.18
CA GLY A 101 7.71 1.69 -13.11
C GLY A 101 7.68 3.06 -12.43
N ILE A 102 8.39 3.21 -11.31
CA ILE A 102 8.43 4.47 -10.55
C ILE A 102 9.04 5.60 -11.38
N PHE A 103 10.25 5.39 -11.92
CA PHE A 103 10.94 6.43 -12.70
C PHE A 103 10.25 6.69 -14.05
N GLY A 104 9.80 5.62 -14.74
CA GLY A 104 9.06 5.79 -15.99
C GLY A 104 7.74 6.53 -15.77
N GLY A 105 7.03 6.24 -14.69
CA GLY A 105 5.81 6.95 -14.30
C GLY A 105 6.06 8.42 -13.99
N ALA A 106 7.12 8.73 -13.26
CA ALA A 106 7.51 10.12 -12.96
C ALA A 106 7.81 10.92 -14.22
N ILE A 107 8.57 10.35 -15.16
CA ILE A 107 8.91 10.97 -16.44
C ILE A 107 7.65 11.18 -17.29
N LEU A 108 6.83 10.12 -17.43
CA LEU A 108 5.58 10.20 -18.18
C LEU A 108 4.64 11.27 -17.60
N TRP A 109 4.54 11.35 -16.28
CA TRP A 109 3.70 12.34 -15.62
C TRP A 109 4.14 13.78 -15.90
N GLN A 110 5.45 14.05 -15.85
CA GLN A 110 6.00 15.37 -16.23
C GLN A 110 5.72 15.70 -17.70
N PHE A 111 5.87 14.72 -18.59
CA PHE A 111 5.56 14.88 -20.00
C PHE A 111 4.08 15.19 -20.23
N LEU A 112 3.16 14.44 -19.57
CA LEU A 112 1.72 14.66 -19.67
C LEU A 112 1.31 16.04 -19.16
N LYS A 113 1.93 16.53 -18.09
CA LYS A 113 1.73 17.91 -17.61
C LYS A 113 2.23 18.96 -18.61
N ALA A 114 3.42 18.79 -19.14
CA ALA A 114 4.00 19.72 -20.12
C ALA A 114 3.16 19.82 -21.40
N THR A 115 2.57 18.71 -21.84
CA THR A 115 1.73 18.63 -23.04
C THR A 115 0.24 18.88 -22.78
N LYS A 116 -0.15 19.12 -21.52
CA LYS A 116 -1.57 19.28 -21.10
C LYS A 116 -2.44 18.04 -21.39
N LEU A 117 -1.83 16.88 -21.57
CA LEU A 117 -2.51 15.60 -21.76
C LEU A 117 -2.96 14.96 -20.44
N GLU A 118 -2.63 15.54 -19.29
CA GLU A 118 -3.06 15.09 -17.97
C GLU A 118 -4.61 14.99 -17.87
N ARG A 119 -5.35 15.79 -18.65
CA ARG A 119 -6.80 15.76 -18.72
C ARG A 119 -7.39 14.42 -19.19
N TYR A 120 -6.62 13.60 -19.87
CA TYR A 120 -7.02 12.26 -20.33
C TYR A 120 -6.70 11.16 -19.33
N VAL A 121 -6.13 11.51 -18.19
CA VAL A 121 -5.74 10.57 -17.13
C VAL A 121 -6.79 10.58 -16.02
N ASP A 122 -7.39 9.42 -15.77
CA ASP A 122 -8.26 9.22 -14.62
C ASP A 122 -7.51 8.44 -13.53
N LEU A 123 -7.09 9.15 -12.49
CA LEU A 123 -6.33 8.57 -11.37
C LEU A 123 -7.13 7.50 -10.60
N LYS A 124 -8.48 7.59 -10.57
CA LYS A 124 -9.31 6.58 -9.92
C LYS A 124 -9.24 5.25 -10.67
N THR A 125 -9.39 5.28 -11.99
CA THR A 125 -9.29 4.09 -12.84
C THR A 125 -7.87 3.51 -12.82
N ILE A 126 -6.83 4.36 -12.81
CA ILE A 126 -5.43 3.91 -12.68
C ILE A 126 -5.20 3.21 -11.34
N LYS A 127 -5.69 3.77 -10.23
CA LYS A 127 -5.59 3.13 -8.91
C LYS A 127 -6.34 1.79 -8.87
N LEU A 128 -7.51 1.71 -9.49
CA LEU A 128 -8.28 0.46 -9.59
C LEU A 128 -7.51 -0.60 -10.40
N ALA A 129 -6.98 -0.23 -11.57
CA ALA A 129 -6.18 -1.12 -12.39
C ALA A 129 -4.91 -1.59 -11.68
N SER A 130 -4.22 -0.68 -10.99
CA SER A 130 -3.04 -1.02 -10.17
C SER A 130 -3.40 -1.98 -9.02
N GLY A 131 -4.52 -1.75 -8.34
CA GLY A 131 -5.04 -2.65 -7.30
C GLY A 131 -5.33 -4.05 -7.87
N PHE A 132 -6.00 -4.14 -9.02
CA PHE A 132 -6.25 -5.40 -9.69
C PHE A 132 -4.95 -6.13 -10.07
N CYS A 133 -3.96 -5.43 -10.63
CA CYS A 133 -2.65 -6.03 -10.92
C CYS A 133 -1.92 -6.50 -9.64
N LEU A 134 -2.07 -5.78 -8.53
CA LEU A 134 -1.52 -6.20 -7.24
C LEU A 134 -2.15 -7.53 -6.77
N GLU A 135 -3.49 -7.64 -6.83
CA GLU A 135 -4.18 -8.88 -6.44
C GLU A 135 -3.76 -10.08 -7.31
N ILE A 136 -3.64 -9.89 -8.62
CA ILE A 136 -3.11 -10.92 -9.53
C ILE A 136 -1.68 -11.30 -9.13
N THR A 137 -0.83 -10.32 -8.83
CA THR A 137 0.56 -10.57 -8.43
C THR A 137 0.63 -11.37 -7.14
N VAL A 138 -0.20 -11.02 -6.14
CA VAL A 138 -0.30 -11.76 -4.87
C VAL A 138 -0.78 -13.19 -5.11
N PHE A 139 -1.86 -13.36 -5.90
CA PHE A 139 -2.39 -14.67 -6.25
C PHE A 139 -1.36 -15.55 -6.97
N THR A 140 -0.68 -14.98 -7.97
CA THR A 140 0.37 -15.70 -8.74
C THR A 140 1.54 -16.07 -7.82
N ALA A 141 1.98 -15.16 -6.96
CA ALA A 141 3.04 -15.44 -6.00
C ALA A 141 2.67 -16.58 -5.03
N MET A 142 1.40 -16.65 -4.62
CA MET A 142 0.91 -17.77 -3.81
C MET A 142 0.85 -19.09 -4.59
N ALA A 143 0.37 -19.04 -5.84
CA ALA A 143 0.23 -20.22 -6.69
C ALA A 143 1.58 -20.81 -7.11
N THR A 144 2.63 -19.97 -7.20
CA THR A 144 3.98 -20.39 -7.56
C THR A 144 4.88 -20.64 -6.35
N LEU A 145 4.32 -20.66 -5.14
CA LEU A 145 5.08 -20.87 -3.92
C LEU A 145 5.66 -22.29 -3.88
N ASP A 146 6.97 -22.39 -3.69
CA ASP A 146 7.66 -23.66 -3.53
C ASP A 146 7.32 -24.25 -2.16
N MET A 147 6.62 -25.37 -2.14
CA MET A 147 6.17 -26.04 -0.92
C MET A 147 7.33 -26.63 -0.11
N GLU A 148 8.43 -27.01 -0.75
CA GLU A 148 9.63 -27.49 -0.08
C GLU A 148 10.31 -26.34 0.68
N PHE A 149 10.42 -25.18 0.04
CA PHE A 149 10.90 -23.96 0.69
C PHE A 149 10.02 -23.57 1.88
N VAL A 150 8.69 -23.62 1.71
CA VAL A 150 7.74 -23.30 2.79
C VAL A 150 7.92 -24.24 3.97
N SER A 151 7.99 -25.55 3.73
CA SER A 151 8.12 -26.53 4.81
C SER A 151 9.41 -26.33 5.63
N THR A 152 10.50 -25.92 4.96
CA THR A 152 11.80 -25.67 5.60
C THR A 152 11.83 -24.38 6.42
N TYR A 153 11.22 -23.31 5.91
CA TYR A 153 11.34 -21.98 6.50
C TYR A 153 10.11 -21.49 7.25
N ILE A 154 9.02 -22.27 7.31
CA ILE A 154 7.76 -21.81 7.91
C ILE A 154 7.93 -21.43 9.38
N VAL A 155 8.69 -22.20 10.15
CA VAL A 155 8.87 -21.95 11.59
C VAL A 155 9.63 -20.65 11.83
N PRO A 156 10.84 -20.42 11.25
CA PRO A 156 11.53 -19.14 11.36
C PRO A 156 10.70 -17.94 10.92
N VAL A 157 9.96 -18.08 9.79
CA VAL A 157 9.11 -16.99 9.26
C VAL A 157 7.93 -16.69 10.17
N LEU A 158 7.29 -17.71 10.75
CA LEU A 158 6.21 -17.50 11.73
C LEU A 158 6.72 -16.81 12.99
N ILE A 159 7.85 -17.26 13.54
CA ILE A 159 8.47 -16.63 14.73
C ILE A 159 8.78 -15.16 14.43
N TYR A 160 9.42 -14.86 13.30
CA TYR A 160 9.72 -13.50 12.88
C TYR A 160 8.46 -12.66 12.74
N THR A 161 7.42 -13.19 12.11
CA THR A 161 6.14 -12.51 11.91
C THR A 161 5.44 -12.19 13.23
N VAL A 162 5.45 -13.12 14.18
CA VAL A 162 4.89 -12.90 15.53
C VAL A 162 5.67 -11.83 16.28
N ILE A 163 7.01 -11.88 16.26
CA ILE A 163 7.86 -10.87 16.91
C ILE A 163 7.57 -9.49 16.32
N LEU A 164 7.52 -9.37 14.99
CA LEU A 164 7.19 -8.10 14.33
C LEU A 164 5.80 -7.61 14.73
N ALA A 165 4.78 -8.45 14.74
CA ALA A 165 3.44 -8.06 15.12
C ALA A 165 3.38 -7.56 16.57
N VAL A 166 4.03 -8.28 17.50
CA VAL A 166 4.09 -7.91 18.92
C VAL A 166 4.81 -6.57 19.15
N LEU A 167 5.84 -6.28 18.34
CA LEU A 167 6.55 -4.99 18.43
C LEU A 167 5.80 -3.86 17.74
N THR A 168 5.22 -4.12 16.56
CA THR A 168 4.57 -3.09 15.73
C THR A 168 3.30 -2.55 16.37
N VAL A 169 2.48 -3.42 16.97
CA VAL A 169 1.22 -3.01 17.61
C VAL A 169 1.46 -1.93 18.67
N PRO A 170 2.23 -2.18 19.76
CA PRO A 170 2.39 -1.19 20.80
C PRO A 170 3.10 0.08 20.30
N ILE A 171 4.04 -0.03 19.38
CA ILE A 171 4.74 1.13 18.83
C ILE A 171 3.78 2.04 18.07
N ILE A 172 3.00 1.50 17.13
CA ILE A 172 2.07 2.29 16.31
C ILE A 172 0.99 2.92 17.20
N PHE A 173 0.40 2.14 18.11
CA PHE A 173 -0.65 2.66 18.98
C PHE A 173 -0.13 3.70 19.98
N TYR A 174 1.07 3.50 20.53
CA TYR A 174 1.71 4.49 21.39
C TYR A 174 2.03 5.79 20.66
N LEU A 175 2.61 5.69 19.44
CA LEU A 175 2.92 6.87 18.63
C LEU A 175 1.65 7.61 18.20
N ALA A 176 0.64 6.88 17.71
CA ALA A 176 -0.63 7.49 17.32
C ALA A 176 -1.30 8.21 18.52
N TYR A 177 -1.35 7.56 19.68
CA TYR A 177 -1.88 8.18 20.90
C TYR A 177 -1.10 9.43 21.30
N ARG A 178 0.23 9.43 21.13
CA ARG A 178 1.10 10.54 21.57
C ARG A 178 1.08 11.72 20.60
N PHE A 179 1.00 11.47 19.30
CA PHE A 179 1.14 12.49 18.26
C PHE A 179 -0.18 12.91 17.63
N CYS A 180 -1.15 12.01 17.51
CA CYS A 180 -2.46 12.33 16.96
C CYS A 180 -3.40 12.77 18.09
N ARG A 181 -3.82 14.03 18.10
CA ARG A 181 -4.75 14.56 19.11
C ARG A 181 -6.18 14.15 18.85
N GLU A 182 -6.56 14.10 17.58
CA GLU A 182 -7.90 13.77 17.11
C GLU A 182 -7.87 12.46 16.30
N GLU A 183 -8.89 11.63 16.46
CA GLU A 183 -9.06 10.38 15.70
C GLU A 183 -7.81 9.47 15.78
N TRP A 184 -7.12 9.49 16.94
CA TRP A 184 -5.86 8.76 17.08
C TRP A 184 -6.00 7.26 16.85
N PHE A 185 -7.15 6.68 17.24
CA PHE A 185 -7.40 5.25 17.13
C PHE A 185 -7.65 4.83 15.67
N GLU A 186 -8.45 5.60 14.95
CA GLU A 186 -8.71 5.43 13.51
C GLU A 186 -7.41 5.55 12.71
N LYS A 187 -6.59 6.56 13.02
CA LYS A 187 -5.26 6.75 12.41
C LYS A 187 -4.30 5.63 12.77
N ALA A 188 -4.34 5.11 14.00
CA ALA A 188 -3.56 3.95 14.42
C ALA A 188 -3.96 2.69 13.64
N CYS A 189 -5.25 2.44 13.46
CA CYS A 189 -5.77 1.32 12.67
C CYS A 189 -5.32 1.42 11.21
N MET A 190 -5.39 2.63 10.63
CA MET A 190 -4.90 2.88 9.27
C MET A 190 -3.41 2.60 9.14
N ALA A 191 -2.59 3.16 10.04
CA ALA A 191 -1.15 3.00 10.04
C ALA A 191 -0.74 1.54 10.25
N PHE A 192 -1.38 0.83 11.18
CA PHE A 192 -1.11 -0.58 11.44
C PHE A 192 -1.42 -1.46 10.22
N GLY A 193 -2.61 -1.31 9.63
CA GLY A 193 -3.00 -2.09 8.47
C GLY A 193 -2.13 -1.80 7.24
N ALA A 194 -1.73 -0.54 7.03
CA ALA A 194 -0.85 -0.15 5.94
C ALA A 194 0.60 -0.64 6.14
N ALA A 195 1.09 -0.63 7.39
CA ALA A 195 2.46 -1.06 7.70
C ALA A 195 2.65 -2.58 7.65
N THR A 196 1.65 -3.35 8.09
CA THR A 196 1.72 -4.82 8.14
C THR A 196 1.18 -5.50 6.89
N GLY A 197 0.28 -4.84 6.19
CA GLY A 197 -0.33 -5.32 4.96
C GLY A 197 -0.10 -4.37 3.79
N ASN A 198 -1.13 -3.64 3.44
CA ASN A 198 -1.11 -2.60 2.41
C ASN A 198 -2.14 -1.51 2.74
N THR A 199 -2.19 -0.46 1.92
CA THR A 199 -3.15 0.64 2.09
C THR A 199 -4.62 0.15 2.11
N SER A 200 -4.96 -0.85 1.29
CA SER A 200 -6.32 -1.43 1.27
C SER A 200 -6.66 -2.13 2.59
N THR A 201 -5.70 -2.82 3.19
CA THR A 201 -5.86 -3.46 4.50
C THR A 201 -6.05 -2.40 5.61
N GLY A 202 -5.28 -1.31 5.55
CA GLY A 202 -5.46 -0.18 6.45
C GLY A 202 -6.85 0.43 6.33
N LEU A 203 -7.33 0.68 5.12
CA LEU A 203 -8.69 1.18 4.87
C LEU A 203 -9.77 0.19 5.34
N ALA A 204 -9.54 -1.12 5.21
CA ALA A 204 -10.48 -2.12 5.72
C ALA A 204 -10.60 -2.05 7.25
N LEU A 205 -9.48 -1.88 7.98
CA LEU A 205 -9.50 -1.70 9.43
C LEU A 205 -10.16 -0.37 9.84
N VAL A 206 -9.92 0.72 9.09
CA VAL A 206 -10.59 2.00 9.35
C VAL A 206 -12.09 1.86 9.17
N ARG A 207 -12.57 1.20 8.12
CA ARG A 207 -14.01 0.96 7.91
C ARG A 207 -14.66 0.17 9.04
N ALA A 208 -13.91 -0.64 9.76
CA ALA A 208 -14.42 -1.34 10.93
C ALA A 208 -14.65 -0.42 12.14
N VAL A 209 -13.90 0.68 12.25
CA VAL A 209 -14.03 1.69 13.32
C VAL A 209 -14.77 2.96 12.86
N ASP A 210 -14.88 3.17 11.57
CA ASP A 210 -15.56 4.30 10.92
C ASP A 210 -16.21 3.84 9.61
N PRO A 211 -17.38 3.19 9.66
CA PRO A 211 -18.09 2.67 8.48
C PRO A 211 -18.52 3.74 7.50
N ASP A 212 -18.85 4.92 8.00
CA ASP A 212 -19.36 6.04 7.21
C ASP A 212 -18.25 6.93 6.63
N SER A 213 -16.97 6.56 6.87
CA SER A 213 -15.79 7.28 6.37
C SER A 213 -15.80 8.77 6.74
N LEU A 214 -16.14 9.07 7.99
CA LEU A 214 -16.17 10.44 8.53
C LEU A 214 -14.81 10.88 9.05
N SER A 215 -13.92 9.92 9.36
CA SER A 215 -12.58 10.20 9.86
C SER A 215 -11.63 10.68 8.77
N SER A 216 -10.68 11.49 9.17
CA SER A 216 -9.58 11.95 8.30
C SER A 216 -8.47 10.90 8.12
N ALA A 217 -8.61 9.68 8.69
CA ALA A 217 -7.54 8.68 8.71
C ALA A 217 -7.10 8.24 7.30
N GLY A 218 -8.05 8.03 6.37
CA GLY A 218 -7.76 7.69 4.98
C GLY A 218 -7.05 8.82 4.23
N ASP A 219 -7.53 10.05 4.37
CA ASP A 219 -6.97 11.24 3.71
C ASP A 219 -5.57 11.56 4.24
N THR A 220 -5.40 11.51 5.55
CA THR A 220 -4.09 11.70 6.20
C THR A 220 -3.07 10.68 5.70
N HIS A 221 -3.47 9.41 5.59
CA HIS A 221 -2.59 8.38 5.03
C HIS A 221 -2.31 8.61 3.53
N GLY A 222 -3.28 9.13 2.77
CA GLY A 222 -3.09 9.49 1.36
C GLY A 222 -2.02 10.57 1.18
N VAL A 223 -2.08 11.62 1.99
CA VAL A 223 -1.07 12.70 2.00
C VAL A 223 0.29 12.15 2.44
N TYR A 224 0.33 11.39 3.53
CA TYR A 224 1.55 10.73 3.99
C TYR A 224 2.18 9.85 2.92
N SER A 225 1.40 9.01 2.25
CA SER A 225 1.88 8.12 1.19
C SER A 225 2.45 8.90 0.01
N ALA A 226 1.84 10.05 -0.34
CA ALA A 226 2.33 10.90 -1.43
C ALA A 226 3.68 11.54 -1.08
N ILE A 227 3.83 12.06 0.14
CA ILE A 227 5.09 12.67 0.62
C ILE A 227 6.17 11.60 0.76
N MET A 228 5.84 10.43 1.31
CA MET A 228 6.79 9.35 1.62
C MET A 228 7.00 8.34 0.49
N SER A 229 6.46 8.59 -0.72
CA SER A 229 6.62 7.69 -1.87
C SER A 229 8.09 7.44 -2.26
N TRP A 230 9.01 8.35 -1.94
CA TRP A 230 10.43 8.19 -2.15
C TRP A 230 11.03 6.98 -1.41
N LYS A 231 10.46 6.58 -0.26
CA LYS A 231 10.89 5.38 0.49
C LYS A 231 10.77 4.10 -0.33
N ASP A 232 9.80 4.03 -1.27
CA ASP A 232 9.56 2.84 -2.08
C ASP A 232 10.75 2.53 -3.00
N VAL A 233 11.52 3.56 -3.38
CA VAL A 233 12.80 3.41 -4.10
C VAL A 233 13.80 2.66 -3.21
N PHE A 234 13.94 3.05 -1.95
CA PHE A 234 14.87 2.39 -1.01
C PHE A 234 14.42 0.97 -0.68
N VAL A 235 13.12 0.74 -0.50
CA VAL A 235 12.58 -0.62 -0.32
C VAL A 235 12.87 -1.48 -1.54
N GLY A 236 12.73 -0.93 -2.75
CA GLY A 236 13.08 -1.61 -4.00
C GLY A 236 14.57 -1.95 -4.13
N LEU A 237 15.47 -1.21 -3.48
CA LEU A 237 16.92 -1.49 -3.46
C LEU A 237 17.34 -2.51 -2.38
N THR A 238 16.44 -2.87 -1.47
CA THR A 238 16.75 -3.80 -0.35
C THR A 238 17.37 -5.13 -0.82
N PRO A 239 16.89 -5.81 -1.90
CA PRO A 239 17.52 -7.03 -2.37
C PRO A 239 18.99 -6.87 -2.76
N ILE A 240 19.36 -5.73 -3.37
CA ILE A 240 20.72 -5.42 -3.77
C ILE A 240 21.61 -5.21 -2.53
N TRP A 241 21.10 -4.49 -1.54
CA TRP A 241 21.84 -4.28 -0.30
C TRP A 241 22.05 -5.56 0.49
N LEU A 242 21.08 -6.48 0.47
CA LEU A 242 21.22 -7.79 1.09
C LEU A 242 22.34 -8.61 0.46
N THR A 243 22.51 -8.54 -0.86
CA THR A 243 23.66 -9.21 -1.53
C THR A 243 24.99 -8.56 -1.21
N SER A 244 25.00 -7.26 -0.92
CA SER A 244 26.21 -6.52 -0.52
C SER A 244 26.58 -6.69 0.96
N GLY A 245 25.64 -7.14 1.80
CA GLY A 245 25.87 -7.48 3.21
C GLY A 245 24.73 -7.06 4.14
N ILE A 246 24.44 -7.92 5.12
CA ILE A 246 23.37 -7.71 6.11
C ILE A 246 23.61 -6.42 6.92
N GLY A 247 24.86 -6.11 7.27
CA GLY A 247 25.21 -4.92 8.03
C GLY A 247 24.83 -3.61 7.33
N LEU A 248 25.06 -3.52 6.02
CA LEU A 248 24.69 -2.37 5.21
C LEU A 248 23.17 -2.22 5.15
N THR A 249 22.45 -3.32 4.93
CA THR A 249 20.98 -3.32 4.88
C THR A 249 20.37 -2.88 6.21
N CYS A 250 20.87 -3.40 7.33
CA CYS A 250 20.41 -2.99 8.66
C CYS A 250 20.76 -1.52 8.95
N GLY A 251 21.94 -1.05 8.56
CA GLY A 251 22.38 0.33 8.75
C GLY A 251 21.50 1.32 7.98
N VAL A 252 21.22 1.03 6.72
CA VAL A 252 20.32 1.87 5.90
C VAL A 252 18.88 1.81 6.43
N GLY A 253 18.37 0.63 6.79
CA GLY A 253 17.05 0.48 7.39
C GLY A 253 16.90 1.28 8.69
N PHE A 254 17.92 1.26 9.54
CA PHE A 254 17.95 2.05 10.77
C PHE A 254 17.99 3.55 10.50
N ALA A 255 18.83 4.00 9.55
CA ALA A 255 18.89 5.42 9.16
C ALA A 255 17.56 5.93 8.61
N LEU A 256 16.91 5.15 7.74
CA LEU A 256 15.57 5.48 7.21
C LEU A 256 14.52 5.53 8.31
N SER A 257 14.58 4.61 9.29
CA SER A 257 13.69 4.60 10.44
C SER A 257 13.88 5.85 11.32
N LEU A 258 15.13 6.30 11.53
CA LEU A 258 15.41 7.53 12.28
C LEU A 258 14.85 8.78 11.58
N ILE A 259 15.00 8.87 10.26
CA ILE A 259 14.42 9.97 9.47
C ILE A 259 12.90 9.97 9.61
N HIS A 260 12.29 8.79 9.59
CA HIS A 260 10.83 8.64 9.75
C HIS A 260 10.31 9.03 11.13
N ILE A 261 11.12 8.90 12.18
CA ILE A 261 10.75 9.27 13.55
C ILE A 261 10.99 10.77 13.82
N SER A 262 11.91 11.40 13.07
CA SER A 262 12.26 12.82 13.28
C SER A 262 11.29 13.80 12.61
N GLU A 263 10.40 13.34 11.74
CA GLU A 263 9.33 14.10 11.07
C GLU A 263 7.96 13.85 11.72
#